data_738e540bbd21e0b2ee7315cfb5da86b9
#
_entry.id   738e540bbd21e0b2ee7315cfb5da86b9
#
_cell.length_a   1.000
_cell.length_b   1.000
_cell.length_c   1.000
_cell.angle_alpha   90.00
_cell.angle_beta   90.00
_cell.angle_gamma   90.00
#
_symmetry.space_group_name_H-M   'P 1'
#
loop_
_entity.id
_entity.type
_entity.pdbx_description
1 polymer ?
#
loop_
_entity_poly.entity_id
_entity_poly.type
_entity_poly.pdbx_seq_one_letter_code
_entity_poly.pdbx_strand_id
1 'polypeptide(L)'
;MSTLPIRQKLIDIARREVGVKEVGRNTGKRVREYQAATNLEGTGWPWCAAFVCWCVREWGKDQDVLAALKMTPAQFDKWRPRTAAAFGLEDWARKKKLEVLDADDKPNLRTGDILTFDTSHTGFVADDAKGVIQTIEGNTGASGGRDGDGVWDKSRNFKESRRFIRLLQP
;
A
#
# COMPACT_ATOMS: atom_id res chain seq x y z
N MET A 1 2.09 21.47 11.09
CA MET A 1 1.83 21.55 9.62
C MET A 1 1.06 20.31 9.19
N SER A 2 0.12 20.44 8.23
CA SER A 2 -0.63 19.28 7.73
C SER A 2 0.29 18.29 7.02
N THR A 3 0.15 16.99 7.31
CA THR A 3 0.89 15.92 6.62
C THR A 3 0.20 15.46 5.33
N LEU A 4 -0.96 16.04 4.99
CA LEU A 4 -1.73 15.67 3.80
C LEU A 4 -0.94 15.78 2.49
N PRO A 5 -0.17 16.86 2.21
CA PRO A 5 0.60 16.95 0.96
C PRO A 5 1.62 15.82 0.81
N ILE A 6 2.24 15.40 1.91
CA ILE A 6 3.23 14.31 1.92
C ILE A 6 2.55 12.96 1.67
N ARG A 7 1.39 12.73 2.29
CA ARG A 7 0.60 11.50 2.10
C ARG A 7 0.01 11.43 0.69
N GLN A 8 -0.40 12.59 0.15
CA GLN A 8 -0.91 12.69 -1.21
C GLN A 8 0.13 12.24 -2.25
N LYS A 9 1.41 12.57 -2.07
CA LYS A 9 2.49 12.09 -2.95
C LYS A 9 2.52 10.57 -3.08
N LEU A 10 2.24 9.82 -1.99
CA LEU A 10 2.17 8.36 -2.03
C LEU A 10 1.00 7.89 -2.91
N ILE A 11 -0.17 8.51 -2.74
CA ILE A 11 -1.36 8.18 -3.54
C ILE A 11 -1.16 8.57 -5.01
N ASP A 12 -0.49 9.67 -5.30
CA ASP A 12 -0.17 10.08 -6.67
C ASP A 12 0.77 9.08 -7.35
N ILE A 13 1.71 8.47 -6.60
CA ILE A 13 2.55 7.36 -7.11
C ILE A 13 1.67 6.16 -7.45
N ALA A 14 0.83 5.71 -6.52
CA ALA A 14 -0.05 4.57 -6.74
C ALA A 14 -1.04 4.82 -7.89
N ARG A 15 -1.59 6.02 -8.00
CA ARG A 15 -2.57 6.40 -9.02
C ARG A 15 -1.99 6.39 -10.44
N ARG A 16 -0.71 6.73 -10.60
CA ARG A 16 -0.04 6.62 -11.92
C ARG A 16 0.10 5.19 -12.41
N GLU A 17 -0.02 4.21 -11.54
CA GLU A 17 0.02 2.79 -11.88
C GLU A 17 -1.37 2.21 -12.23
N VAL A 18 -2.46 2.92 -11.97
CA VAL A 18 -3.82 2.47 -12.33
C VAL A 18 -3.90 2.19 -13.82
N GLY A 19 -4.39 1.00 -14.16
CA GLY A 19 -4.44 0.49 -15.53
C GLY A 19 -3.26 -0.40 -15.94
N VAL A 20 -2.20 -0.49 -15.11
CA VAL A 20 -1.16 -1.50 -15.32
C VAL A 20 -1.78 -2.88 -15.16
N LYS A 21 -1.49 -3.78 -16.12
CA LYS A 21 -1.96 -5.16 -16.12
C LYS A 21 -0.82 -6.15 -16.13
N GLU A 22 -1.04 -7.31 -15.52
CA GLU A 22 -0.11 -8.43 -15.65
C GLU A 22 -0.14 -9.04 -17.05
N VAL A 23 0.97 -9.67 -17.43
CA VAL A 23 1.08 -10.43 -18.66
C VAL A 23 1.36 -11.89 -18.26
N GLY A 24 0.33 -12.72 -18.34
CA GLY A 24 0.34 -14.03 -17.70
C GLY A 24 0.13 -13.91 -16.17
N ARG A 25 -0.13 -15.05 -15.52
CA ARG A 25 -0.52 -15.08 -14.10
C ARG A 25 0.60 -14.56 -13.18
N ASN A 26 0.34 -13.46 -12.51
CA ASN A 26 1.27 -12.80 -11.57
C ASN A 26 2.63 -12.46 -12.18
N THR A 27 2.69 -12.20 -13.49
CA THR A 27 3.92 -11.91 -14.22
C THR A 27 3.78 -10.67 -15.10
N GLY A 28 4.86 -10.27 -15.72
CA GLY A 28 4.95 -9.08 -16.57
C GLY A 28 6.09 -8.16 -16.13
N LYS A 29 6.57 -7.32 -17.04
CA LYS A 29 7.72 -6.44 -16.77
C LYS A 29 7.46 -5.56 -15.54
N ARG A 30 6.30 -4.87 -15.49
CA ARG A 30 5.98 -3.96 -14.38
C ARG A 30 5.69 -4.71 -13.08
N VAL A 31 5.00 -5.85 -13.15
CA VAL A 31 4.75 -6.70 -11.97
C VAL A 31 6.05 -7.18 -11.33
N ARG A 32 7.08 -7.54 -12.13
CA ARG A 32 8.41 -7.88 -11.61
C ARG A 32 9.08 -6.72 -10.88
N GLU A 33 8.87 -5.48 -11.33
CA GLU A 33 9.40 -4.29 -10.65
C GLU A 33 8.74 -4.12 -9.27
N TYR A 34 7.43 -4.41 -9.14
CA TYR A 34 6.76 -4.45 -7.84
C TYR A 34 7.32 -5.57 -6.96
N GLN A 35 7.40 -6.78 -7.49
CA GLN A 35 7.91 -7.96 -6.77
C GLN A 35 9.35 -7.75 -6.28
N ALA A 36 10.20 -7.09 -7.05
CA ALA A 36 11.58 -6.74 -6.68
C ALA A 36 11.68 -5.72 -5.52
N ALA A 37 10.59 -5.10 -5.10
CA ALA A 37 10.58 -4.24 -3.92
C ALA A 37 10.47 -5.03 -2.59
N THR A 38 10.25 -6.34 -2.65
CA THR A 38 10.15 -7.26 -1.50
C THR A 38 11.44 -8.07 -1.31
N ASN A 39 11.47 -8.88 -0.25
CA ASN A 39 12.56 -9.83 0.02
C ASN A 39 12.26 -11.23 -0.55
N LEU A 40 11.10 -11.46 -1.16
CA LEU A 40 10.78 -12.73 -1.79
C LEU A 40 11.38 -12.78 -3.19
N GLU A 41 12.20 -13.78 -3.45
CA GLU A 41 12.80 -13.98 -4.76
C GLU A 41 11.80 -14.59 -5.76
N GLY A 42 12.14 -14.48 -7.05
CA GLY A 42 11.36 -15.03 -8.14
C GLY A 42 10.16 -14.18 -8.52
N THR A 43 9.28 -14.77 -9.31
CA THR A 43 8.06 -14.14 -9.86
C THR A 43 6.91 -15.15 -9.90
N GLY A 44 5.73 -14.72 -10.36
CA GLY A 44 4.60 -15.65 -10.52
C GLY A 44 3.77 -15.85 -9.25
N TRP A 45 4.04 -15.07 -8.21
CA TRP A 45 3.30 -15.07 -6.95
C TRP A 45 2.46 -13.78 -6.79
N PRO A 46 1.38 -13.81 -5.98
CA PRO A 46 0.47 -12.67 -5.78
C PRO A 46 1.22 -11.41 -5.34
N TRP A 47 0.92 -10.27 -5.96
CA TRP A 47 1.76 -9.07 -5.87
C TRP A 47 1.07 -7.84 -5.24
N CYS A 48 -0.07 -8.00 -4.54
CA CYS A 48 -0.73 -6.88 -3.87
C CYS A 48 0.17 -6.18 -2.84
N ALA A 49 0.81 -6.95 -1.95
CA ALA A 49 1.75 -6.40 -0.98
C ALA A 49 3.04 -5.88 -1.63
N ALA A 50 3.49 -6.52 -2.71
CA ALA A 50 4.63 -6.06 -3.49
C ALA A 50 4.37 -4.69 -4.13
N PHE A 51 3.17 -4.45 -4.65
CA PHE A 51 2.74 -3.15 -5.15
C PHE A 51 2.82 -2.07 -4.06
N VAL A 52 2.31 -2.37 -2.86
CA VAL A 52 2.40 -1.46 -1.70
C VAL A 52 3.87 -1.18 -1.35
N CYS A 53 4.71 -2.21 -1.26
CA CYS A 53 6.14 -2.06 -0.98
C CYS A 53 6.86 -1.21 -2.02
N TRP A 54 6.52 -1.39 -3.30
CA TRP A 54 7.06 -0.61 -4.41
C TRP A 54 6.65 0.85 -4.31
N CYS A 55 5.37 1.16 -4.11
CA CYS A 55 4.89 2.53 -3.97
C CYS A 55 5.57 3.25 -2.78
N VAL A 56 5.70 2.58 -1.63
CA VAL A 56 6.41 3.15 -0.48
C VAL A 56 7.89 3.37 -0.80
N ARG A 57 8.54 2.46 -1.53
CA ARG A 57 9.92 2.65 -1.97
C ARG A 57 10.08 3.89 -2.85
N GLU A 58 9.20 4.06 -3.83
CA GLU A 58 9.23 5.22 -4.73
C GLU A 58 8.94 6.52 -3.96
N TRP A 59 8.02 6.49 -3.00
CA TRP A 59 7.69 7.62 -2.14
C TRP A 59 8.90 8.12 -1.33
N GLY A 60 9.73 7.22 -0.83
CA GLY A 60 10.94 7.57 -0.09
C GLY A 60 12.10 8.15 -0.92
N LYS A 61 11.95 8.29 -2.23
CA LYS A 61 12.90 9.03 -3.08
C LYS A 61 12.71 10.55 -3.02
N ASP A 62 11.57 11.00 -2.51
CA ASP A 62 11.21 12.40 -2.38
C ASP A 62 11.83 13.01 -1.11
N GLN A 63 12.52 14.14 -1.24
CA GLN A 63 13.21 14.80 -0.13
C GLN A 63 12.25 15.35 0.93
N ASP A 64 11.07 15.82 0.54
CA ASP A 64 10.06 16.29 1.49
C ASP A 64 9.50 15.14 2.33
N VAL A 65 9.37 13.96 1.72
CA VAL A 65 8.96 12.72 2.41
C VAL A 65 10.00 12.32 3.45
N LEU A 66 11.28 12.32 3.06
CA LEU A 66 12.37 11.98 3.96
C LEU A 66 12.46 12.99 5.12
N ALA A 67 12.28 14.27 4.83
CA ALA A 67 12.24 15.31 5.84
C ALA A 67 11.06 15.14 6.81
N ALA A 68 9.86 14.84 6.30
CA ALA A 68 8.67 14.59 7.12
C ALA A 68 8.83 13.37 8.03
N LEU A 69 9.48 12.32 7.54
CA LEU A 69 9.80 11.11 8.30
C LEU A 69 11.02 11.27 9.21
N LYS A 70 11.78 12.36 9.06
CA LYS A 70 13.06 12.60 9.76
C LYS A 70 14.08 11.48 9.51
N MET A 71 14.18 11.05 8.26
CA MET A 71 15.05 9.95 7.84
C MET A 71 16.01 10.37 6.73
N THR A 72 17.21 9.81 6.78
CA THR A 72 18.09 9.80 5.60
C THR A 72 17.63 8.73 4.60
N PRO A 73 18.06 8.78 3.32
CA PRO A 73 17.74 7.72 2.35
C PRO A 73 18.12 6.31 2.83
N ALA A 74 19.28 6.17 3.48
CA ALA A 74 19.74 4.89 4.00
C ALA A 74 18.88 4.38 5.19
N GLN A 75 18.42 5.29 6.06
CA GLN A 75 17.50 4.95 7.15
C GLN A 75 16.14 4.54 6.60
N PHE A 76 15.62 5.28 5.61
CA PHE A 76 14.36 4.96 4.95
C PHE A 76 14.42 3.59 4.26
N ASP A 77 15.50 3.27 3.55
CA ASP A 77 15.63 1.98 2.89
C ASP A 77 15.61 0.81 3.88
N LYS A 78 16.20 0.96 5.08
CA LYS A 78 16.12 -0.03 6.17
C LYS A 78 14.76 -0.06 6.87
N TRP A 79 14.01 1.03 6.82
CA TRP A 79 12.73 1.17 7.49
C TRP A 79 11.57 0.63 6.65
N ARG A 80 11.54 0.89 5.34
CA ARG A 80 10.43 0.57 4.45
C ARG A 80 10.01 -0.92 4.46
N PRO A 81 8.76 -1.24 4.13
CA PRO A 81 8.32 -2.64 4.05
C PRO A 81 8.97 -3.37 2.87
N ARG A 82 9.20 -4.68 3.05
CA ARG A 82 9.78 -5.58 2.05
C ARG A 82 9.11 -6.95 2.05
N THR A 83 7.84 -7.02 2.40
CA THR A 83 7.09 -8.27 2.51
C THR A 83 6.25 -8.54 1.28
N ALA A 84 6.16 -9.81 0.86
CA ALA A 84 5.24 -10.27 -0.17
C ALA A 84 3.84 -10.64 0.37
N ALA A 85 3.68 -10.69 1.71
CA ALA A 85 2.43 -11.06 2.36
C ALA A 85 1.67 -9.82 2.86
N ALA A 86 0.36 -9.75 2.61
CA ALA A 86 -0.47 -8.64 3.06
C ALA A 86 -0.41 -8.46 4.60
N PHE A 87 -0.54 -9.54 5.37
CA PHE A 87 -0.43 -9.48 6.84
C PHE A 87 1.00 -9.22 7.33
N GLY A 88 2.00 -9.50 6.51
CA GLY A 88 3.39 -9.11 6.79
C GLY A 88 3.59 -7.59 6.85
N LEU A 89 2.71 -6.80 6.21
CA LEU A 89 2.69 -5.33 6.36
C LEU A 89 2.29 -4.92 7.77
N GLU A 90 1.32 -5.61 8.38
CA GLU A 90 0.92 -5.36 9.78
C GLU A 90 2.08 -5.68 10.75
N ASP A 91 2.74 -6.82 10.55
CA ASP A 91 3.89 -7.23 11.37
C ASP A 91 5.06 -6.26 11.24
N TRP A 92 5.35 -5.82 10.01
CA TRP A 92 6.33 -4.77 9.75
C TRP A 92 5.98 -3.48 10.48
N ALA A 93 4.72 -3.03 10.37
CA ALA A 93 4.26 -1.79 10.99
C ALA A 93 4.41 -1.84 12.52
N ARG A 94 4.00 -2.95 13.14
CA ARG A 94 4.17 -3.15 14.60
C ARG A 94 5.65 -3.13 15.02
N LYS A 95 6.52 -3.81 14.26
CA LYS A 95 7.98 -3.78 14.49
C LYS A 95 8.57 -2.37 14.37
N LYS A 96 8.02 -1.55 13.48
CA LYS A 96 8.43 -0.15 13.29
C LYS A 96 7.70 0.83 14.22
N LYS A 97 6.84 0.34 15.11
CA LYS A 97 6.04 1.12 16.05
C LYS A 97 5.13 2.14 15.35
N LEU A 98 4.65 1.79 14.16
CA LEU A 98 3.64 2.56 13.45
C LEU A 98 2.26 2.31 14.07
N GLU A 99 1.36 3.25 13.87
CA GLU A 99 -0.03 3.11 14.28
C GLU A 99 -0.72 2.07 13.38
N VAL A 100 -1.25 1.02 13.99
CA VAL A 100 -2.05 -0.03 13.34
C VAL A 100 -3.44 0.00 13.97
N LEU A 101 -4.41 0.46 13.20
CA LEU A 101 -5.79 0.68 13.64
C LEU A 101 -6.66 -0.51 13.27
N ASP A 102 -7.54 -0.90 14.18
CA ASP A 102 -8.54 -1.94 13.92
C ASP A 102 -9.70 -1.35 13.11
N ALA A 103 -10.16 -2.06 12.08
CA ALA A 103 -11.30 -1.61 11.31
C ALA A 103 -12.61 -1.66 12.11
N ASP A 104 -12.75 -2.56 13.08
CA ASP A 104 -13.91 -2.67 13.96
C ASP A 104 -14.13 -1.41 14.81
N ASP A 105 -13.05 -0.70 15.14
CA ASP A 105 -13.10 0.58 15.87
C ASP A 105 -13.53 1.77 14.99
N LYS A 106 -13.77 1.55 13.70
CA LYS A 106 -14.16 2.58 12.71
C LYS A 106 -13.30 3.83 12.79
N PRO A 107 -11.97 3.70 12.68
CA PRO A 107 -11.06 4.82 12.84
C PRO A 107 -11.27 5.88 11.76
N ASN A 108 -10.87 7.12 12.06
CA ASN A 108 -10.77 8.16 11.04
C ASN A 108 -9.64 7.79 10.07
N LEU A 109 -10.01 7.46 8.84
CA LEU A 109 -9.07 7.11 7.80
C LEU A 109 -8.34 8.35 7.27
N ARG A 110 -7.15 8.14 6.75
CA ARG A 110 -6.36 9.18 6.11
C ARG A 110 -5.86 8.72 4.75
N THR A 111 -5.90 9.62 3.79
CA THR A 111 -5.24 9.43 2.50
C THR A 111 -3.81 8.92 2.73
N GLY A 112 -3.44 7.83 2.08
CA GLY A 112 -2.12 7.19 2.23
C GLY A 112 -2.02 6.16 3.36
N ASP A 113 -3.07 5.93 4.16
CA ASP A 113 -3.10 4.77 5.05
C ASP A 113 -3.04 3.48 4.20
N ILE A 114 -2.26 2.48 4.63
CA ILE A 114 -2.27 1.15 4.01
C ILE A 114 -3.44 0.38 4.62
N LEU A 115 -4.26 -0.22 3.78
CA LEU A 115 -5.41 -1.03 4.18
C LEU A 115 -5.10 -2.50 3.95
N THR A 116 -5.41 -3.36 4.93
CA THR A 116 -5.41 -4.82 4.78
C THR A 116 -6.84 -5.36 4.88
N PHE A 117 -7.10 -6.47 4.20
CA PHE A 117 -8.39 -7.18 4.16
C PHE A 117 -8.24 -8.58 4.73
N ASP A 118 -9.31 -9.14 5.30
CA ASP A 118 -9.32 -10.51 5.85
C ASP A 118 -9.02 -11.59 4.79
N THR A 119 -9.25 -11.28 3.53
CA THR A 119 -8.92 -12.14 2.39
C THR A 119 -7.43 -12.20 2.04
N SER A 120 -6.55 -11.72 2.93
CA SER A 120 -5.09 -11.62 2.66
C SER A 120 -4.76 -10.74 1.45
N HIS A 121 -5.44 -9.60 1.35
CA HIS A 121 -5.27 -8.59 0.31
C HIS A 121 -4.90 -7.24 0.93
N THR A 122 -4.40 -6.29 0.12
CA THR A 122 -3.97 -4.97 0.59
C THR A 122 -4.00 -3.91 -0.51
N GLY A 123 -4.08 -2.66 -0.09
CA GLY A 123 -4.01 -1.49 -0.95
C GLY A 123 -3.82 -0.21 -0.13
N PHE A 124 -4.06 0.92 -0.74
CA PHE A 124 -4.00 2.23 -0.09
C PHE A 124 -5.39 2.85 0.02
N VAL A 125 -5.64 3.58 1.10
CA VAL A 125 -6.74 4.53 1.20
C VAL A 125 -6.41 5.73 0.33
N ALA A 126 -7.18 5.94 -0.74
CA ALA A 126 -6.97 7.04 -1.68
C ALA A 126 -7.67 8.32 -1.25
N ASP A 127 -8.79 8.19 -0.55
CA ASP A 127 -9.58 9.34 -0.06
C ASP A 127 -10.29 8.98 1.25
N ASP A 128 -10.48 9.99 2.10
CA ASP A 128 -11.17 9.95 3.40
C ASP A 128 -12.70 9.97 3.25
N ALA A 129 -13.25 9.35 2.21
CA ALA A 129 -14.66 9.36 1.94
C ALA A 129 -15.48 8.79 3.12
N LYS A 130 -16.46 9.54 3.58
CA LYS A 130 -17.36 9.12 4.66
C LYS A 130 -18.24 7.96 4.20
N GLY A 131 -18.01 6.76 4.76
CA GLY A 131 -18.84 5.58 4.57
C GLY A 131 -18.43 4.63 3.44
N VAL A 132 -17.73 5.11 2.43
CA VAL A 132 -17.15 4.30 1.35
C VAL A 132 -15.67 4.64 1.21
N ILE A 133 -14.80 3.64 1.34
CA ILE A 133 -13.36 3.83 1.27
C ILE A 133 -12.95 3.76 -0.21
N GLN A 134 -12.43 4.85 -0.75
CA GLN A 134 -11.79 4.81 -2.06
C GLN A 134 -10.38 4.28 -1.89
N THR A 135 -10.02 3.26 -2.66
CA THR A 135 -8.71 2.59 -2.55
C THR A 135 -8.02 2.51 -3.91
N ILE A 136 -6.69 2.32 -3.87
CA ILE A 136 -5.89 1.90 -5.02
C ILE A 136 -5.21 0.60 -4.65
N GLU A 137 -5.44 -0.45 -5.46
CA GLU A 137 -5.03 -1.81 -5.15
C GLU A 137 -4.32 -2.45 -6.34
N GLY A 138 -3.22 -3.14 -6.07
CA GLY A 138 -2.53 -4.00 -7.03
C GLY A 138 -2.99 -5.45 -6.92
N ASN A 139 -2.83 -6.23 -7.99
CA ASN A 139 -3.24 -7.64 -8.04
C ASN A 139 -4.73 -7.83 -7.72
N THR A 140 -5.57 -6.94 -8.24
CA THR A 140 -7.02 -7.01 -8.09
C THR A 140 -7.68 -6.90 -9.46
N GLY A 141 -8.96 -7.23 -9.55
CA GLY A 141 -9.73 -7.13 -10.79
C GLY A 141 -10.83 -6.08 -10.72
N ALA A 142 -11.42 -5.78 -11.85
CA ALA A 142 -12.56 -4.86 -11.94
C ALA A 142 -13.70 -5.26 -10.98
N SER A 143 -13.93 -6.57 -10.79
CA SER A 143 -14.94 -7.12 -9.86
C SER A 143 -14.51 -7.11 -8.38
N GLY A 144 -13.26 -6.76 -8.06
CA GLY A 144 -12.76 -6.63 -6.68
C GLY A 144 -12.27 -7.92 -6.03
N GLY A 145 -12.03 -8.98 -6.80
CA GLY A 145 -11.44 -10.22 -6.29
C GLY A 145 -9.99 -10.03 -5.81
N ARG A 146 -9.54 -10.94 -4.93
CA ARG A 146 -8.17 -10.98 -4.40
C ARG A 146 -7.12 -11.27 -5.48
N ASP A 147 -7.46 -12.16 -6.42
CA ASP A 147 -6.60 -12.56 -7.53
C ASP A 147 -7.13 -11.86 -8.79
N GLY A 148 -6.57 -10.70 -9.09
CA GLY A 148 -6.92 -9.91 -10.26
C GLY A 148 -5.74 -9.68 -11.16
N ASP A 149 -5.97 -8.94 -12.21
CA ASP A 149 -5.06 -8.80 -13.33
C ASP A 149 -4.27 -7.47 -13.36
N GLY A 150 -4.51 -6.57 -12.41
CA GLY A 150 -3.95 -5.24 -12.55
C GLY A 150 -3.98 -4.36 -11.30
N VAL A 151 -3.69 -3.09 -11.53
CA VAL A 151 -3.84 -2.00 -10.56
C VAL A 151 -5.12 -1.24 -10.87
N TRP A 152 -5.98 -1.07 -9.87
CA TRP A 152 -7.31 -0.50 -10.02
C TRP A 152 -7.67 0.47 -8.89
N ASP A 153 -8.44 1.51 -9.23
CA ASP A 153 -9.25 2.24 -8.25
C ASP A 153 -10.44 1.38 -7.84
N LYS A 154 -10.70 1.31 -6.53
CA LYS A 154 -11.79 0.50 -5.97
C LYS A 154 -12.57 1.30 -4.93
N SER A 155 -13.83 0.91 -4.73
CA SER A 155 -14.66 1.35 -3.61
C SER A 155 -14.89 0.18 -2.67
N ARG A 156 -14.56 0.35 -1.40
CA ARG A 156 -14.63 -0.70 -0.37
C ARG A 156 -15.50 -0.27 0.81
N ASN A 157 -16.09 -1.24 1.49
CA ASN A 157 -16.80 -1.03 2.75
C ASN A 157 -15.88 -1.31 3.93
N PHE A 158 -16.11 -0.66 5.07
CA PHE A 158 -15.41 -0.96 6.33
C PHE A 158 -15.48 -2.44 6.71
N LYS A 159 -16.61 -3.11 6.43
CA LYS A 159 -16.80 -4.54 6.71
C LYS A 159 -15.84 -5.47 5.99
N GLU A 160 -15.24 -5.02 4.88
CA GLU A 160 -14.24 -5.78 4.12
C GLU A 160 -12.83 -5.55 4.67
N SER A 161 -12.67 -4.51 5.47
CA SER A 161 -11.38 -4.03 5.99
C SER A 161 -11.00 -4.79 7.26
N ARG A 162 -9.70 -5.02 7.43
CA ARG A 162 -9.13 -5.65 8.61
C ARG A 162 -8.35 -4.65 9.46
N ARG A 163 -7.34 -4.01 8.89
CA ARG A 163 -6.46 -3.05 9.58
C ARG A 163 -6.10 -1.88 8.67
N PHE A 164 -5.80 -0.75 9.31
CA PHE A 164 -5.22 0.41 8.64
C PHE A 164 -3.87 0.73 9.28
N ILE A 165 -2.85 0.91 8.45
CA ILE A 165 -1.49 1.24 8.88
C ILE A 165 -1.19 2.66 8.50
N ARG A 166 -0.86 3.49 9.47
CA ARG A 166 -0.56 4.91 9.28
C ARG A 166 0.93 5.15 9.23
N LEU A 167 1.41 5.61 8.07
CA LEU A 167 2.83 5.82 7.82
C LEU A 167 3.38 7.10 8.43
N LEU A 168 2.54 8.14 8.55
CA LEU A 168 2.89 9.44 9.11
C LEU A 168 1.97 9.77 10.28
N GLN A 169 2.57 10.05 11.41
CA GLN A 169 1.88 10.64 12.56
C GLN A 169 1.56 12.12 12.28
N PRO A 170 0.55 12.70 12.93
CA PRO A 170 0.21 14.11 12.78
C PRO A 170 1.36 15.06 13.10
#